data_6cb3386e1ffc8c7e1f7ccaac636d4a72
#
_entry.id   6cb3386e1ffc8c7e1f7ccaac636d4a72
#
_cell.length_a   1.000
_cell.length_b   1.000
_cell.length_c   1.000
_cell.angle_alpha   90.00
_cell.angle_beta   90.00
_cell.angle_gamma   90.00
#
_symmetry.space_group_name_H-M   'P 1'
#
loop_
_entity.id
_entity.type
_entity.pdbx_description
1 polymer ?
#
loop_
_entity_poly.entity_id
_entity_poly.type
_entity_poly.pdbx_seq_one_letter_code
_entity_poly.pdbx_strand_id
1 'polypeptide(L)'
;MYSRYRFPGEIISHCVWLYYTFPLSYRDIEKMMLYRGIEVTYESIREWCQKFGQQYANQLRRKRPYIADKWHLDEVVVTIKKQQYYLWRAVDADGNVLDVLLQRQRDTKAAERFFRKLLKKQGFVPRVIVTDKLKSYAAAKKQVMKNVEHRQHKGLNNLCENSHQPTRTLLATNAEIQISWASTTISFHFWTNSRPLSPQATSTHRTTIPKTTAPTI
;
A
#
# COMPACT_ATOMS: atom_id res chain seq x y z
N MET A 1 -10.35 18.67 11.27
CA MET A 1 -10.36 17.57 10.28
C MET A 1 -11.42 16.51 10.61
N TYR A 2 -11.62 16.14 11.87
CA TYR A 2 -12.50 15.02 12.30
C TYR A 2 -13.78 15.49 13.03
N SER A 3 -14.21 16.72 12.83
CA SER A 3 -15.47 17.23 13.45
C SER A 3 -16.69 16.42 12.97
N ARG A 4 -17.63 16.18 13.88
CA ARG A 4 -18.86 15.41 13.66
C ARG A 4 -18.68 13.89 13.49
N TYR A 5 -17.52 13.32 13.84
CA TYR A 5 -17.34 11.87 13.94
C TYR A 5 -17.61 11.39 15.36
N ARG A 6 -18.16 10.18 15.49
CA ARG A 6 -18.42 9.54 16.81
C ARG A 6 -17.13 9.34 17.62
N PHE A 7 -16.03 9.05 16.92
CA PHE A 7 -14.75 8.80 17.55
C PHE A 7 -13.86 10.04 17.59
N PRO A 8 -13.07 10.22 18.66
CA PRO A 8 -12.06 11.27 18.73
C PRO A 8 -11.11 11.24 17.52
N GLY A 9 -10.67 12.43 17.10
CA GLY A 9 -9.77 12.56 15.95
C GLY A 9 -8.44 11.81 16.11
N GLU A 10 -7.98 11.63 17.34
CA GLU A 10 -6.78 10.86 17.67
C GLU A 10 -6.92 9.38 17.33
N ILE A 11 -8.08 8.77 17.65
CA ILE A 11 -8.37 7.38 17.31
C ILE A 11 -8.45 7.21 15.79
N ILE A 12 -9.15 8.11 15.11
CA ILE A 12 -9.26 8.09 13.64
C ILE A 12 -7.87 8.20 13.01
N SER A 13 -7.07 9.19 13.43
CA SER A 13 -5.73 9.39 12.89
C SER A 13 -4.80 8.22 13.19
N HIS A 14 -4.93 7.59 14.35
CA HIS A 14 -4.14 6.41 14.73
C HIS A 14 -4.48 5.21 13.85
N CYS A 15 -5.75 4.91 13.60
CA CYS A 15 -6.17 3.84 12.71
C CYS A 15 -5.68 4.07 11.27
N VAL A 16 -5.80 5.31 10.77
CA VAL A 16 -5.30 5.70 9.44
C VAL A 16 -3.78 5.54 9.37
N TRP A 17 -3.05 5.97 10.40
CA TRP A 17 -1.61 5.80 10.49
C TRP A 17 -1.20 4.34 10.50
N LEU A 18 -1.82 3.49 11.31
CA LEU A 18 -1.54 2.04 11.36
C LEU A 18 -1.69 1.41 9.98
N TYR A 19 -2.77 1.71 9.27
CA TYR A 19 -3.05 1.15 7.95
C TYR A 19 -2.01 1.54 6.89
N TYR A 20 -1.59 2.82 6.87
CA TYR A 20 -0.64 3.29 5.85
C TYR A 20 0.83 3.08 6.21
N THR A 21 1.13 2.75 7.47
CA THR A 21 2.52 2.56 7.93
C THR A 21 2.91 1.08 7.99
N PHE A 22 1.97 0.22 8.36
CA PHE A 22 2.22 -1.21 8.57
C PHE A 22 1.40 -2.05 7.59
N PRO A 23 1.83 -3.28 7.27
CA PRO A 23 1.10 -4.20 6.39
C PRO A 23 -0.08 -4.87 7.12
N LEU A 24 -0.96 -4.05 7.71
CA LEU A 24 -2.13 -4.49 8.47
C LEU A 24 -3.39 -4.42 7.61
N SER A 25 -4.27 -5.41 7.74
CA SER A 25 -5.62 -5.32 7.21
C SER A 25 -6.51 -4.46 8.12
N TYR A 26 -7.66 -3.99 7.60
CA TYR A 26 -8.64 -3.27 8.43
C TYR A 26 -9.12 -4.10 9.61
N ARG A 27 -9.25 -5.42 9.45
CA ARG A 27 -9.65 -6.35 10.51
C ARG A 27 -8.55 -6.54 11.57
N ASP A 28 -7.29 -6.49 11.19
CA ASP A 28 -6.19 -6.53 12.15
C ASP A 28 -6.20 -5.27 13.02
N ILE A 29 -6.44 -4.11 12.40
CA ILE A 29 -6.57 -2.85 13.13
C ILE A 29 -7.80 -2.85 14.04
N GLU A 30 -8.95 -3.35 13.60
CA GLU A 30 -10.14 -3.55 14.42
C GLU A 30 -9.82 -4.37 15.67
N LYS A 31 -9.16 -5.52 15.52
CA LYS A 31 -8.72 -6.36 16.66
C LYS A 31 -7.75 -5.62 17.57
N MET A 32 -6.77 -4.91 17.02
CA MET A 32 -5.82 -4.11 17.82
C MET A 32 -6.51 -3.03 18.63
N MET A 33 -7.53 -2.37 18.07
CA MET A 33 -8.32 -1.36 18.77
C MET A 33 -9.19 -1.98 19.86
N LEU A 34 -9.79 -3.16 19.58
CA LEU A 34 -10.58 -3.90 20.55
C LEU A 34 -9.73 -4.31 21.78
N TYR A 35 -8.49 -4.78 21.59
CA TYR A 35 -7.57 -5.06 22.67
C TYR A 35 -7.25 -3.86 23.57
N ARG A 36 -7.45 -2.64 23.05
CA ARG A 36 -7.31 -1.38 23.79
C ARG A 36 -8.64 -0.87 24.36
N GLY A 37 -9.70 -1.67 24.30
CA GLY A 37 -11.04 -1.29 24.77
C GLY A 37 -11.76 -0.31 23.86
N ILE A 38 -11.35 -0.20 22.58
CA ILE A 38 -11.96 0.71 21.60
C ILE A 38 -12.72 -0.13 20.58
N GLU A 39 -14.05 -0.10 20.66
CA GLU A 39 -14.93 -0.82 19.74
C GLU A 39 -15.17 0.00 18.47
N VAL A 40 -14.35 -0.24 17.45
CA VAL A 40 -14.47 0.35 16.11
C VAL A 40 -14.53 -0.76 15.07
N THR A 41 -15.47 -0.66 14.13
CA THR A 41 -15.62 -1.67 13.08
C THR A 41 -14.64 -1.46 11.93
N TYR A 42 -14.25 -2.52 11.25
CA TYR A 42 -13.36 -2.46 10.09
C TYR A 42 -13.93 -1.61 8.95
N GLU A 43 -15.26 -1.53 8.78
CA GLU A 43 -15.90 -0.64 7.82
C GLU A 43 -15.61 0.82 8.14
N SER A 44 -15.74 1.23 9.41
CA SER A 44 -15.43 2.59 9.84
C SER A 44 -13.97 2.93 9.57
N ILE A 45 -13.05 2.01 9.88
CA ILE A 45 -11.61 2.17 9.61
C ILE A 45 -11.37 2.32 8.10
N ARG A 46 -12.02 1.52 7.27
CA ARG A 46 -11.94 1.60 5.81
C ARG A 46 -12.39 2.97 5.30
N GLU A 47 -13.54 3.45 5.74
CA GLU A 47 -14.05 4.77 5.37
C GLU A 47 -13.10 5.89 5.78
N TRP A 48 -12.54 5.82 6.98
CA TRP A 48 -11.56 6.80 7.45
C TRP A 48 -10.28 6.79 6.60
N CYS A 49 -9.77 5.62 6.27
CA CYS A 49 -8.60 5.49 5.40
C CYS A 49 -8.86 6.06 4.00
N GLN A 50 -10.01 5.78 3.41
CA GLN A 50 -10.39 6.34 2.11
C GLN A 50 -10.53 7.87 2.16
N LYS A 51 -11.19 8.39 3.18
CA LYS A 51 -11.49 9.82 3.29
C LYS A 51 -10.28 10.65 3.71
N PHE A 52 -9.50 10.16 4.66
CA PHE A 52 -8.42 10.95 5.28
C PHE A 52 -7.01 10.56 4.83
N GLY A 53 -6.85 9.44 4.14
CA GLY A 53 -5.53 8.93 3.74
C GLY A 53 -4.71 9.93 2.91
N GLN A 54 -5.34 10.61 1.95
CA GLN A 54 -4.64 11.62 1.14
C GLN A 54 -4.21 12.84 1.97
N GLN A 55 -5.07 13.29 2.87
CA GLN A 55 -4.75 14.43 3.76
C GLN A 55 -3.62 14.06 4.72
N TYR A 56 -3.67 12.85 5.27
CA TYR A 56 -2.62 12.30 6.12
C TYR A 56 -1.27 12.21 5.38
N ALA A 57 -1.27 11.67 4.17
CA ALA A 57 -0.07 11.62 3.32
C ALA A 57 0.51 13.02 3.04
N ASN A 58 -0.35 14.01 2.79
CA ASN A 58 0.07 15.40 2.57
C ASN A 58 0.68 16.02 3.84
N GLN A 59 0.13 15.73 5.02
CA GLN A 59 0.69 16.20 6.30
C GLN A 59 2.05 15.59 6.58
N LEU A 60 2.22 14.28 6.35
CA LEU A 60 3.51 13.61 6.50
C LEU A 60 4.57 14.21 5.56
N ARG A 61 4.21 14.50 4.30
CA ARG A 61 5.13 15.15 3.35
C ARG A 61 5.60 16.51 3.83
N ARG A 62 4.70 17.32 4.42
CA ARG A 62 5.05 18.65 4.97
C ARG A 62 5.93 18.58 6.21
N LYS A 63 5.82 17.51 7.01
CA LYS A 63 6.58 17.32 8.24
C LYS A 63 7.95 16.68 8.01
N ARG A 64 8.30 16.28 6.79
CA ARG A 64 9.62 15.72 6.47
C ARG A 64 10.67 16.81 6.60
N PRO A 65 11.55 16.76 7.60
CA PRO A 65 12.50 17.86 7.86
C PRO A 65 13.64 17.89 6.85
N TYR A 66 14.06 16.75 6.32
CA TYR A 66 15.20 16.64 5.41
C TYR A 66 15.09 15.34 4.57
N ILE A 67 15.46 15.42 3.31
CA ILE A 67 15.60 14.25 2.44
C ILE A 67 17.10 13.98 2.31
N ALA A 68 17.52 12.78 2.74
CA ALA A 68 18.91 12.38 2.64
C ALA A 68 19.39 12.37 1.19
N ASP A 69 20.62 12.78 0.95
CA ASP A 69 21.26 12.90 -0.37
C ASP A 69 21.72 11.55 -0.96
N LYS A 70 21.51 10.47 -0.25
CA LYS A 70 21.76 9.10 -0.68
C LYS A 70 20.45 8.38 -0.93
N TRP A 71 20.24 7.93 -2.17
CA TRP A 71 19.01 7.27 -2.58
C TRP A 71 19.26 5.79 -2.90
N HIS A 72 18.35 4.95 -2.47
CA HIS A 72 18.32 3.52 -2.76
C HIS A 72 17.17 3.23 -3.72
N LEU A 73 17.44 2.53 -4.80
CA LEU A 73 16.46 2.23 -5.84
C LEU A 73 16.40 0.73 -6.10
N ASP A 74 15.18 0.24 -6.25
CA ASP A 74 14.91 -1.16 -6.56
C ASP A 74 13.61 -1.29 -7.35
N GLU A 75 13.43 -2.42 -8.02
CA GLU A 75 12.18 -2.75 -8.65
C GLU A 75 11.71 -4.15 -8.27
N VAL A 76 10.41 -4.28 -8.08
CA VAL A 76 9.77 -5.56 -7.82
C VAL A 76 8.75 -5.89 -8.91
N VAL A 77 8.70 -7.16 -9.29
CA VAL A 77 7.70 -7.66 -10.22
C VAL A 77 6.35 -7.75 -9.51
N VAL A 78 5.33 -7.19 -10.13
CA VAL A 78 3.94 -7.28 -9.65
C VAL A 78 3.03 -7.78 -10.78
N THR A 79 2.14 -8.71 -10.48
CA THR A 79 1.18 -9.23 -11.44
C THR A 79 -0.19 -8.62 -11.18
N ILE A 80 -0.76 -7.95 -12.18
CA ILE A 80 -2.06 -7.30 -12.11
C ILE A 80 -2.92 -7.80 -13.25
N LYS A 81 -4.08 -8.39 -12.95
CA LYS A 81 -4.99 -8.97 -13.96
C LYS A 81 -4.26 -9.89 -14.95
N LYS A 82 -3.41 -10.79 -14.43
CA LYS A 82 -2.58 -11.73 -15.21
C LYS A 82 -1.51 -11.06 -16.09
N GLN A 83 -1.30 -9.77 -16.00
CA GLN A 83 -0.23 -9.04 -16.70
C GLN A 83 0.88 -8.67 -15.74
N GLN A 84 2.13 -8.82 -16.18
CA GLN A 84 3.32 -8.51 -15.41
C GLN A 84 3.69 -7.04 -15.56
N TYR A 85 4.03 -6.42 -14.42
CA TYR A 85 4.50 -5.04 -14.32
C TYR A 85 5.72 -4.99 -13.39
N TYR A 86 6.45 -3.89 -13.47
CA TYR A 86 7.59 -3.59 -12.61
C TYR A 86 7.26 -2.35 -11.77
N LEU A 87 7.28 -2.51 -10.45
CA LEU A 87 7.08 -1.44 -9.50
C LEU A 87 8.46 -0.90 -9.09
N TRP A 88 8.84 0.20 -9.70
CA TRP A 88 10.06 0.95 -9.40
C TRP A 88 9.86 1.76 -8.14
N ARG A 89 10.78 1.68 -7.21
CA ARG A 89 10.72 2.41 -5.95
C ARG A 89 12.06 3.06 -5.64
N ALA A 90 12.02 4.26 -5.08
CA ALA A 90 13.18 4.93 -4.51
C ALA A 90 12.91 5.28 -3.04
N VAL A 91 13.89 5.04 -2.19
CA VAL A 91 13.88 5.44 -0.78
C VAL A 91 15.15 6.23 -0.46
N ASP A 92 15.10 7.10 0.54
CA ASP A 92 16.30 7.76 1.07
C ASP A 92 17.06 6.86 2.06
N ALA A 93 18.15 7.39 2.62
CA ALA A 93 18.98 6.65 3.59
C ALA A 93 18.23 6.31 4.88
N ASP A 94 17.16 7.02 5.20
CA ASP A 94 16.32 6.80 6.37
C ASP A 94 15.13 5.85 6.09
N GLY A 95 15.04 5.32 4.86
CA GLY A 95 13.98 4.41 4.43
C GLY A 95 12.67 5.11 4.00
N ASN A 96 12.64 6.45 3.95
CA ASN A 96 11.47 7.18 3.48
C ASN A 96 11.29 7.02 1.97
N VAL A 97 10.07 6.71 1.55
CA VAL A 97 9.74 6.56 0.13
C VAL A 97 9.78 7.92 -0.56
N LEU A 98 10.68 8.07 -1.51
CA LEU A 98 10.84 9.26 -2.34
C LEU A 98 9.84 9.29 -3.48
N ASP A 99 9.77 8.18 -4.23
CA ASP A 99 8.79 8.00 -5.29
C ASP A 99 8.58 6.52 -5.65
N VAL A 100 7.46 6.28 -6.35
CA VAL A 100 7.10 4.97 -6.88
C VAL A 100 6.57 5.14 -8.29
N LEU A 101 6.91 4.22 -9.20
CA LEU A 101 6.44 4.21 -10.57
C LEU A 101 6.17 2.78 -11.04
N LEU A 102 4.96 2.54 -11.56
CA LEU A 102 4.61 1.27 -12.17
C LEU A 102 4.84 1.33 -13.68
N GLN A 103 5.55 0.35 -14.24
CA GLN A 103 5.84 0.29 -15.67
C GLN A 103 5.73 -1.15 -16.18
N ARG A 104 5.45 -1.30 -17.47
CA ARG A 104 5.40 -2.63 -18.13
C ARG A 104 6.78 -3.17 -18.47
N GLN A 105 7.76 -2.29 -18.62
CA GLN A 105 9.10 -2.65 -19.06
C GLN A 105 10.14 -2.41 -17.98
N ARG A 106 11.22 -3.21 -18.02
CA ARG A 106 12.38 -3.15 -17.15
C ARG A 106 13.65 -2.87 -17.99
N ASP A 107 13.59 -1.84 -18.80
CA ASP A 107 14.65 -1.43 -19.70
C ASP A 107 15.30 -0.10 -19.30
N THR A 108 16.31 0.32 -20.06
CA THR A 108 17.00 1.60 -19.83
C THR A 108 16.05 2.79 -19.93
N LYS A 109 15.11 2.78 -20.90
CA LYS A 109 14.12 3.87 -21.06
C LYS A 109 13.18 3.94 -19.86
N ALA A 110 12.80 2.80 -19.27
CA ALA A 110 11.99 2.76 -18.06
C ALA A 110 12.74 3.35 -16.86
N ALA A 111 14.03 3.02 -16.70
CA ALA A 111 14.89 3.58 -15.68
C ALA A 111 15.08 5.10 -15.85
N GLU A 112 15.28 5.58 -17.09
CA GLU A 112 15.38 7.03 -17.38
C GLU A 112 14.10 7.78 -17.03
N ARG A 113 12.92 7.24 -17.39
CA ARG A 113 11.63 7.84 -17.03
C ARG A 113 11.49 7.96 -15.52
N PHE A 114 11.89 6.91 -14.80
CA PHE A 114 11.84 6.91 -13.34
C PHE A 114 12.79 7.96 -12.75
N PHE A 115 14.04 8.03 -13.21
CA PHE A 115 15.00 9.04 -12.76
C PHE A 115 14.56 10.46 -13.02
N ARG A 116 14.07 10.75 -14.22
CA ARG A 116 13.54 12.09 -14.55
C ARG A 116 12.36 12.48 -13.68
N LYS A 117 11.43 11.54 -13.43
CA LYS A 117 10.30 11.75 -12.53
C LYS A 117 10.77 12.03 -11.10
N LEU A 118 11.72 11.23 -10.62
CA LEU A 118 12.27 11.35 -9.27
C LEU A 118 12.97 12.70 -9.06
N LEU A 119 13.86 13.10 -9.98
CA LEU A 119 14.55 14.38 -9.92
C LEU A 119 13.57 15.56 -9.96
N LYS A 120 12.58 15.52 -10.87
CA LYS A 120 11.55 16.56 -10.96
C LYS A 120 10.76 16.71 -9.67
N LYS A 121 10.45 15.58 -9.01
CA LYS A 121 9.67 15.57 -7.77
C LYS A 121 10.46 16.04 -6.55
N GLN A 122 11.74 15.66 -6.47
CA GLN A 122 12.59 16.01 -5.33
C GLN A 122 13.20 17.40 -5.45
N GLY A 123 13.39 17.92 -6.67
CA GLY A 123 13.94 19.24 -6.92
C GLY A 123 15.47 19.35 -6.74
N PHE A 124 16.14 18.27 -6.42
CA PHE A 124 17.61 18.22 -6.30
C PHE A 124 18.17 16.89 -6.78
N VAL A 125 19.49 16.86 -6.99
CA VAL A 125 20.24 15.66 -7.43
C VAL A 125 20.91 15.07 -6.21
N PRO A 126 20.79 13.74 -5.97
CA PRO A 126 21.46 13.08 -4.85
C PRO A 126 22.96 13.02 -5.07
N ARG A 127 23.73 12.94 -3.99
CA ARG A 127 25.17 12.68 -4.06
C ARG A 127 25.48 11.24 -4.46
N VAL A 128 24.71 10.28 -3.94
CA VAL A 128 24.91 8.85 -4.16
C VAL A 128 23.60 8.18 -4.51
N ILE A 129 23.62 7.29 -5.50
CA ILE A 129 22.56 6.31 -5.73
C ILE A 129 23.08 4.91 -5.49
N VAL A 130 22.27 4.08 -4.84
CA VAL A 130 22.50 2.66 -4.60
C VAL A 130 21.46 1.86 -5.35
N THR A 131 21.88 0.90 -6.16
CA THR A 131 20.98 0.01 -6.89
C THR A 131 21.50 -1.42 -6.80
N ASP A 132 20.68 -2.37 -7.23
CA ASP A 132 21.16 -3.69 -7.58
C ASP A 132 22.09 -3.64 -8.83
N LYS A 133 22.54 -4.80 -9.29
CA LYS A 133 23.43 -4.90 -10.46
C LYS A 133 22.71 -4.79 -11.81
N LEU A 134 21.48 -4.27 -11.86
CA LEU A 134 20.73 -4.14 -13.10
C LEU A 134 21.40 -3.15 -14.08
N LYS A 135 21.77 -3.64 -15.27
CA LYS A 135 22.48 -2.83 -16.29
C LYS A 135 21.70 -1.59 -16.73
N SER A 136 20.37 -1.63 -16.72
CA SER A 136 19.52 -0.49 -17.10
C SER A 136 19.70 0.73 -16.19
N TYR A 137 19.97 0.55 -14.89
CA TYR A 137 20.27 1.66 -13.97
C TYR A 137 21.59 2.36 -14.35
N ALA A 138 22.64 1.58 -14.65
CA ALA A 138 23.93 2.15 -15.02
C ALA A 138 23.83 2.97 -16.32
N ALA A 139 23.12 2.45 -17.32
CA ALA A 139 22.93 3.12 -18.60
C ALA A 139 22.09 4.41 -18.44
N ALA A 140 20.96 4.33 -17.76
CA ALA A 140 20.09 5.47 -17.49
C ALA A 140 20.78 6.56 -16.65
N LYS A 141 21.58 6.16 -15.65
CA LYS A 141 22.37 7.08 -14.83
C LYS A 141 23.33 7.93 -15.66
N LYS A 142 24.05 7.30 -16.62
CA LYS A 142 24.98 8.03 -17.50
C LYS A 142 24.30 9.12 -18.30
N GLN A 143 23.01 8.96 -18.63
CA GLN A 143 22.26 9.95 -19.40
C GLN A 143 21.61 11.04 -18.52
N VAL A 144 21.03 10.64 -17.38
CA VAL A 144 20.17 11.53 -16.58
C VAL A 144 20.92 12.16 -15.40
N MET A 145 21.88 11.43 -14.80
CA MET A 145 22.58 11.84 -13.56
C MET A 145 24.10 11.63 -13.69
N LYS A 146 24.74 12.34 -14.61
CA LYS A 146 26.16 12.15 -14.99
C LYS A 146 27.13 12.21 -13.80
N ASN A 147 26.95 13.16 -12.90
CA ASN A 147 27.87 13.46 -11.79
C ASN A 147 27.52 12.78 -10.47
N VAL A 148 26.53 11.88 -10.44
CA VAL A 148 26.12 11.16 -9.24
C VAL A 148 26.98 9.93 -9.04
N GLU A 149 27.46 9.66 -7.83
CA GLU A 149 28.12 8.40 -7.50
C GLU A 149 27.14 7.24 -7.59
N HIS A 150 27.51 6.16 -8.28
CA HIS A 150 26.67 4.98 -8.42
C HIS A 150 27.29 3.77 -7.76
N ARG A 151 26.69 3.28 -6.70
CA ARG A 151 27.08 2.07 -5.99
C ARG A 151 26.16 0.92 -6.37
N GLN A 152 26.74 -0.08 -7.05
CA GLN A 152 26.03 -1.28 -7.49
C GLN A 152 26.44 -2.46 -6.60
N HIS A 153 25.64 -2.74 -5.60
CA HIS A 153 25.93 -3.85 -4.69
C HIS A 153 24.63 -4.42 -4.11
N LYS A 154 24.42 -5.72 -4.26
CA LYS A 154 23.21 -6.39 -3.80
C LYS A 154 22.95 -6.19 -2.30
N GLY A 155 23.97 -6.38 -1.46
CA GLY A 155 23.82 -6.24 0.01
C GLY A 155 23.68 -4.80 0.52
N LEU A 156 23.98 -3.77 -0.29
CA LEU A 156 23.79 -2.37 0.11
C LEU A 156 22.38 -1.86 -0.19
N ASN A 157 21.54 -2.62 -0.89
CA ASN A 157 20.20 -2.21 -1.29
C ASN A 157 19.08 -2.79 -0.42
N ASN A 158 19.41 -3.51 0.65
CA ASN A 158 18.44 -4.13 1.57
C ASN A 158 17.38 -3.14 2.09
N LEU A 159 17.75 -1.87 2.25
CA LEU A 159 16.83 -0.83 2.67
C LEU A 159 15.67 -0.66 1.69
N CYS A 160 15.95 -0.63 0.39
CA CYS A 160 14.92 -0.54 -0.62
C CYS A 160 14.16 -1.86 -0.77
N GLU A 161 14.85 -3.00 -0.71
CA GLU A 161 14.22 -4.32 -0.73
C GLU A 161 13.22 -4.49 0.43
N ASN A 162 13.60 -4.09 1.65
CA ASN A 162 12.72 -4.12 2.82
C ASN A 162 11.51 -3.19 2.65
N SER A 163 11.67 -2.05 1.98
CA SER A 163 10.57 -1.13 1.71
C SER A 163 9.49 -1.71 0.78
N HIS A 164 9.80 -2.78 0.03
CA HIS A 164 8.84 -3.52 -0.78
C HIS A 164 8.03 -4.55 0.01
N GLN A 165 8.40 -4.90 1.25
CA GLN A 165 7.73 -5.93 2.04
C GLN A 165 6.21 -5.70 2.17
N PRO A 166 5.72 -4.50 2.51
CA PRO A 166 4.28 -4.25 2.56
C PRO A 166 3.59 -4.56 1.22
N THR A 167 4.20 -4.17 0.11
CA THR A 167 3.66 -4.43 -1.23
C THR A 167 3.64 -5.93 -1.56
N ARG A 168 4.70 -6.67 -1.21
CA ARG A 168 4.77 -8.13 -1.42
C ARG A 168 3.71 -8.86 -0.60
N THR A 169 3.53 -8.48 0.67
CA THR A 169 2.49 -9.05 1.54
C THR A 169 1.10 -8.82 0.95
N LEU A 170 0.82 -7.61 0.45
CA LEU A 170 -0.42 -7.25 -0.19
C LEU A 170 -0.72 -8.09 -1.45
N LEU A 171 0.31 -8.30 -2.28
CA LEU A 171 0.21 -9.11 -3.49
C LEU A 171 -0.03 -10.60 -3.18
N ALA A 172 0.57 -11.12 -2.12
CA ALA A 172 0.42 -12.51 -1.69
C ALA A 172 -1.00 -12.82 -1.17
N THR A 173 -1.72 -11.82 -0.66
CA THR A 173 -3.10 -11.97 -0.14
C THR A 173 -4.19 -11.84 -1.21
N ASN A 174 -3.84 -11.84 -2.50
CA ASN A 174 -4.78 -11.63 -3.63
C ASN A 174 -5.66 -10.37 -3.48
N ALA A 175 -5.19 -9.36 -2.78
CA ALA A 175 -5.86 -8.09 -2.72
C ALA A 175 -5.87 -7.44 -4.11
N GLU A 176 -7.05 -7.06 -4.60
CA GLU A 176 -7.15 -6.32 -5.86
C GLU A 176 -6.45 -4.96 -5.71
N ILE A 177 -5.36 -4.78 -6.46
CA ILE A 177 -4.66 -3.51 -6.51
C ILE A 177 -5.40 -2.62 -7.51
N GLN A 178 -6.19 -1.67 -6.99
CA GLN A 178 -6.74 -0.60 -7.83
C GLN A 178 -5.68 0.48 -8.01
N ILE A 179 -5.23 0.65 -9.26
CA ILE A 179 -4.33 1.72 -9.64
C ILE A 179 -5.17 2.86 -10.19
N SER A 180 -5.27 3.94 -9.43
CA SER A 180 -5.82 5.18 -9.96
C SER A 180 -4.76 5.87 -10.81
N TRP A 181 -4.98 5.95 -12.12
CA TRP A 181 -4.11 6.63 -13.08
C TRP A 181 -4.17 8.16 -12.98
N ALA A 182 -5.17 8.69 -12.25
CA ALA A 182 -5.42 10.13 -12.18
C ALA A 182 -4.55 10.89 -11.17
N SER A 183 -3.89 10.19 -10.26
CA SER A 183 -2.95 10.81 -9.32
C SER A 183 -1.64 10.05 -9.30
N THR A 184 -0.53 10.80 -9.23
CA THR A 184 0.85 10.30 -9.14
C THR A 184 1.10 9.47 -7.86
N THR A 185 0.05 9.15 -7.12
CA THR A 185 0.06 8.38 -5.88
C THR A 185 -0.57 7.02 -6.15
N ILE A 186 0.23 5.97 -6.03
CA ILE A 186 -0.31 4.60 -6.03
C ILE A 186 -1.05 4.45 -4.70
N SER A 187 -2.37 4.60 -4.74
CA SER A 187 -3.24 4.25 -3.63
C SER A 187 -3.51 2.76 -3.72
N PHE A 188 -2.93 1.99 -2.83
CA PHE A 188 -3.29 0.59 -2.66
C PHE A 188 -4.65 0.53 -1.96
N HIS A 189 -5.72 0.33 -2.72
CA HIS A 189 -7.03 0.08 -2.15
C HIS A 189 -7.20 -1.43 -1.99
N PHE A 190 -7.35 -1.86 -0.76
CA PHE A 190 -7.77 -3.22 -0.44
C PHE A 190 -9.25 -3.39 -0.79
N TRP A 191 -9.52 -4.11 -1.84
CA TRP A 191 -10.81 -4.73 -2.04
C TRP A 191 -10.69 -6.21 -1.67
N THR A 192 -10.97 -6.56 -0.43
CA THR A 192 -11.25 -7.96 -0.12
C THR A 192 -12.59 -8.27 -0.76
N ASN A 193 -12.59 -9.11 -1.80
CA ASN A 193 -13.79 -9.76 -2.33
C ASN A 193 -14.34 -10.73 -1.27
N SER A 194 -14.90 -10.21 -0.18
CA SER A 194 -15.91 -10.93 0.56
C SER A 194 -17.20 -10.75 -0.25
N ARG A 195 -17.44 -11.64 -1.21
CA ARG A 195 -18.82 -11.85 -1.65
C ARG A 195 -19.65 -12.06 -0.40
N PRO A 196 -20.72 -11.30 -0.15
CA PRO A 196 -21.70 -11.71 0.84
C PRO A 196 -22.16 -13.08 0.37
N LEU A 197 -22.00 -14.10 1.19
CA LEU A 197 -22.69 -15.36 1.04
C LEU A 197 -24.17 -14.97 0.93
N SER A 198 -24.74 -15.16 -0.25
CA SER A 198 -26.18 -15.09 -0.45
C SER A 198 -26.81 -15.93 0.65
N PRO A 199 -27.84 -15.44 1.37
CA PRO A 199 -28.56 -16.27 2.31
C PRO A 199 -29.12 -17.45 1.52
N GLN A 200 -28.60 -18.63 1.80
CA GLN A 200 -29.22 -19.85 1.32
C GLN A 200 -30.66 -19.83 1.83
N ALA A 201 -31.59 -19.88 0.88
CA ALA A 201 -32.98 -20.06 1.15
C ALA A 201 -33.13 -21.29 2.06
N THR A 202 -33.43 -21.06 3.31
CA THR A 202 -33.85 -22.11 4.23
C THR A 202 -35.16 -22.65 3.69
N SER A 203 -35.06 -23.81 3.03
CA SER A 203 -36.18 -24.67 2.70
C SER A 203 -36.90 -25.00 3.99
N THR A 204 -38.01 -24.32 4.22
CA THR A 204 -38.95 -24.68 5.28
C THR A 204 -39.59 -26.02 4.95
N HIS A 205 -39.00 -27.09 5.43
CA HIS A 205 -39.72 -28.35 5.57
C HIS A 205 -40.86 -28.15 6.55
N ARG A 206 -42.05 -28.02 6.01
CA ARG A 206 -43.32 -28.01 6.72
C ARG A 206 -43.57 -29.42 7.26
N THR A 207 -43.12 -29.70 8.45
CA THR A 207 -43.43 -30.96 9.19
C THR A 207 -44.88 -30.86 9.67
N THR A 208 -45.74 -31.64 8.98
CA THR A 208 -47.15 -31.85 9.34
C THR A 208 -47.18 -32.68 10.64
N ILE A 209 -47.63 -32.07 11.74
CA ILE A 209 -47.87 -32.78 13.01
C ILE A 209 -49.20 -33.53 12.89
N PRO A 210 -49.30 -34.86 13.09
CA PRO A 210 -50.56 -35.56 13.13
C PRO A 210 -51.35 -35.18 14.40
N LYS A 211 -52.62 -34.86 14.23
CA LYS A 211 -53.56 -34.66 15.34
C LYS A 211 -53.76 -35.95 16.11
N THR A 212 -53.33 -36.00 17.33
CA THR A 212 -53.66 -37.04 18.29
C THR A 212 -55.00 -36.71 18.96
N THR A 213 -55.97 -37.56 18.65
CA THR A 213 -57.28 -37.58 19.34
C THR A 213 -57.09 -38.00 20.81
N ALA A 214 -57.59 -37.22 21.72
CA ALA A 214 -57.70 -37.55 23.12
C ALA A 214 -58.86 -38.52 23.34
N PRO A 215 -58.75 -39.54 24.23
CA PRO A 215 -59.89 -40.33 24.66
C PRO A 215 -60.61 -39.62 25.80
N THR A 216 -61.92 -39.66 25.65
CA THR A 216 -62.91 -39.33 26.70
C THR A 216 -62.91 -40.36 27.81
N ILE A 217 -62.82 -39.99 29.08
CA ILE A 217 -63.56 -40.45 30.25
C ILE A 217 -63.60 -39.33 31.28
#